data_3e3f4bf799835a829a063f3dfecda2a7
#
_entry.id   3e3f4bf799835a829a063f3dfecda2a7
#
_cell.length_a   1.000
_cell.length_b   1.000
_cell.length_c   1.000
_cell.angle_alpha   90.00
_cell.angle_beta   90.00
_cell.angle_gamma   90.00
#
_symmetry.space_group_name_H-M   'P 1'
#
loop_
_entity.id
_entity.type
_entity.pdbx_description
1 polymer ?
#
loop_
_entity_poly.entity_id
_entity_poly.type
_entity_poly.pdbx_seq_one_letter_code
_entity_poly.pdbx_strand_id
1 'polypeptide(L)'
;MIRPWLFGLDPHRAQAVALAALRLRNVFARDALAPYLADAANSSAGEVAGAVGTGSTAQAAGAGIVGAGSYARAAGAGTHIAGSSAGPAAPAYVELMGLRFPNRVGLAAGFDKNACDVDSLGRLGFGFIEVGTVTPRPQPGNPRPNLFRLVPDEALINRLGFNNEGAAAAARRLEGRRYAGICGVNIGKNFDTPLQQSVNDYASCLRTVYGVADYITINVSSPNTPGLRGLQDPGALRPLLLELAELREQLQPVHSKRVPLLVKLSPDLTDEQVANIGRELRELPVDGIVATNTTISRPQPLKSAAATETGGLSGRPLHSRSVAVLRSLRAAVGPDFPIIGVGGIVTAENGAAIRGAGADLLQLYTGLIYSGPALIREVLDIVR
;
A
#
# COMPACT_ATOMS: atom_id res chain seq x y z
N MET A 1 8.57 -0.57 26.35
CA MET A 1 8.33 -1.59 27.41
C MET A 1 7.04 -2.41 27.27
N ILE A 2 6.16 -2.15 26.29
CA ILE A 2 4.88 -2.90 26.13
C ILE A 2 5.05 -4.18 25.29
N ARG A 3 6.08 -4.25 24.43
CA ARG A 3 6.27 -5.33 23.44
C ARG A 3 6.39 -6.75 24.03
N PRO A 4 7.19 -7.04 25.07
CA PRO A 4 7.28 -8.39 25.62
C PRO A 4 5.95 -8.92 26.17
N TRP A 5 5.16 -8.05 26.78
CA TRP A 5 3.84 -8.39 27.32
C TRP A 5 2.83 -8.72 26.22
N LEU A 6 2.81 -7.95 25.10
CA LEU A 6 1.96 -8.24 23.95
C LEU A 6 2.27 -9.61 23.32
N PHE A 7 3.54 -10.05 23.35
CA PHE A 7 3.92 -11.37 22.82
C PHE A 7 3.47 -12.54 23.70
N GLY A 8 3.16 -12.31 24.98
CA GLY A 8 2.53 -13.29 25.85
C GLY A 8 1.03 -13.48 25.62
N LEU A 9 0.37 -12.57 24.90
CA LEU A 9 -1.06 -12.68 24.60
C LEU A 9 -1.31 -13.54 23.36
N ASP A 10 -2.52 -14.09 23.26
CA ASP A 10 -3.05 -14.63 22.00
C ASP A 10 -2.91 -13.59 20.86
N PRO A 11 -2.54 -14.00 19.62
CA PRO A 11 -2.27 -13.07 18.54
C PRO A 11 -3.42 -12.11 18.23
N HIS A 12 -4.68 -12.56 18.29
CA HIS A 12 -5.84 -11.69 18.04
C HIS A 12 -6.04 -10.68 19.18
N ARG A 13 -5.85 -11.11 20.44
CA ARG A 13 -5.92 -10.23 21.61
C ARG A 13 -4.81 -9.19 21.58
N ALA A 14 -3.58 -9.60 21.23
CA ALA A 14 -2.46 -8.67 21.10
C ALA A 14 -2.71 -7.60 20.04
N GLN A 15 -3.25 -7.96 18.87
CA GLN A 15 -3.63 -7.01 17.84
C GLN A 15 -4.72 -6.05 18.34
N ALA A 16 -5.77 -6.57 18.97
CA ALA A 16 -6.86 -5.76 19.51
C ALA A 16 -6.36 -4.75 20.56
N VAL A 17 -5.48 -5.18 21.47
CA VAL A 17 -4.88 -4.31 22.50
C VAL A 17 -3.98 -3.25 21.86
N ALA A 18 -3.15 -3.60 20.87
CA ALA A 18 -2.29 -2.65 20.18
C ALA A 18 -3.11 -1.58 19.45
N LEU A 19 -4.16 -1.97 18.75
CA LEU A 19 -5.06 -1.04 18.05
C LEU A 19 -5.85 -0.17 19.05
N ALA A 20 -6.33 -0.73 20.16
CA ALA A 20 -6.99 0.04 21.22
C ALA A 20 -6.02 1.07 21.84
N ALA A 21 -4.78 0.71 22.10
CA ALA A 21 -3.76 1.62 22.60
C ALA A 21 -3.46 2.76 21.59
N LEU A 22 -3.41 2.45 20.28
CA LEU A 22 -3.27 3.46 19.23
C LEU A 22 -4.47 4.42 19.20
N ARG A 23 -5.69 3.92 19.35
CA ARG A 23 -6.91 4.75 19.42
C ARG A 23 -6.85 5.68 20.64
N LEU A 24 -6.51 5.16 21.82
CA LEU A 24 -6.40 5.94 23.07
C LEU A 24 -5.29 7.01 22.99
N ARG A 25 -4.11 6.63 22.46
CA ARG A 25 -3.03 7.61 22.24
C ARG A 25 -3.48 8.77 21.35
N ASN A 26 -4.34 8.51 20.38
CA ASN A 26 -4.89 9.54 19.48
C ASN A 26 -5.86 10.51 20.17
N VAL A 27 -6.47 10.11 21.30
CA VAL A 27 -7.29 11.00 22.15
C VAL A 27 -6.42 11.94 22.98
N PHE A 28 -5.22 11.49 23.40
CA PHE A 28 -4.36 12.20 24.35
C PHE A 28 -3.12 12.89 23.76
N ALA A 29 -2.73 12.57 22.52
CA ALA A 29 -1.52 13.12 21.91
C ALA A 29 -1.84 13.94 20.66
N ARG A 30 -2.05 15.25 20.84
CA ARG A 30 -2.22 16.20 19.73
C ARG A 30 -0.91 16.56 19.01
N ASP A 31 0.28 16.32 19.56
CA ASP A 31 1.47 17.07 19.14
C ASP A 31 2.74 16.29 18.76
N ALA A 32 2.78 14.96 18.76
CA ALA A 32 4.06 14.25 18.57
C ALA A 32 4.44 13.90 17.12
N LEU A 33 3.55 14.06 16.12
CA LEU A 33 3.79 13.73 14.72
C LEU A 33 3.43 14.86 13.74
N ALA A 34 3.16 16.06 14.27
CA ALA A 34 2.80 17.24 13.51
C ALA A 34 3.81 17.65 12.40
N PRO A 35 5.14 17.49 12.54
CA PRO A 35 6.07 17.99 11.53
C PRO A 35 5.96 17.28 10.18
N TYR A 36 5.54 15.99 10.14
CA TYR A 36 5.46 15.22 8.90
C TYR A 36 4.10 15.31 8.18
N LEU A 37 3.06 15.76 8.88
CA LEU A 37 1.69 15.90 8.34
C LEU A 37 1.33 17.36 8.03
N ALA A 38 1.99 18.33 8.63
CA ALA A 38 1.75 19.75 8.40
C ALA A 38 2.15 20.18 6.98
N ASP A 39 3.22 19.57 6.41
CA ASP A 39 3.67 19.90 5.06
C ASP A 39 2.72 19.37 3.97
N ALA A 40 1.97 18.32 4.24
CA ALA A 40 0.99 17.78 3.29
C ALA A 40 -0.30 18.62 3.20
N ALA A 41 -0.69 19.27 4.31
CA ALA A 41 -1.91 20.09 4.37
C ALA A 41 -1.73 21.48 3.79
N ASN A 42 -0.52 22.04 3.84
CA ASN A 42 -0.25 23.40 3.34
C ASN A 42 -0.07 23.47 1.81
N SER A 43 0.20 22.37 1.12
CA SER A 43 0.33 22.38 -0.33
C SER A 43 -1.01 22.36 -1.09
N SER A 44 -2.10 21.99 -0.43
CA SER A 44 -3.44 21.95 -1.06
C SER A 44 -4.24 23.26 -0.89
N ALA A 45 -3.77 24.21 -0.09
CA ALA A 45 -4.45 25.48 0.15
C ALA A 45 -3.95 26.64 -0.75
N GLY A 46 -2.91 26.41 -1.57
CA GLY A 46 -2.24 27.45 -2.36
C GLY A 46 -2.78 27.68 -3.78
N GLU A 47 -3.66 26.87 -4.30
CA GLU A 47 -4.04 26.90 -5.73
C GLU A 47 -5.47 27.40 -6.05
N VAL A 48 -6.20 27.94 -5.11
CA VAL A 48 -7.57 28.46 -5.35
C VAL A 48 -7.73 29.98 -5.15
N ALA A 49 -6.64 30.74 -5.06
CA ALA A 49 -6.72 32.20 -4.94
C ALA A 49 -5.95 32.90 -6.08
N GLY A 50 -6.52 32.92 -7.28
CA GLY A 50 -5.88 33.63 -8.38
C GLY A 50 -6.63 33.69 -9.69
N ALA A 51 -7.93 34.04 -9.68
CA ALA A 51 -8.61 34.46 -10.91
C ALA A 51 -9.88 35.28 -10.62
N VAL A 52 -9.74 36.52 -10.21
CA VAL A 52 -10.76 37.55 -10.51
C VAL A 52 -9.99 38.80 -10.89
N GLY A 53 -9.98 39.07 -12.19
CA GLY A 53 -9.46 40.30 -12.75
C GLY A 53 -10.49 41.41 -12.68
N THR A 54 -10.03 42.61 -12.37
CA THR A 54 -10.70 43.83 -12.80
C THR A 54 -9.66 44.75 -13.42
N GLY A 55 -9.90 45.08 -14.68
CA GLY A 55 -9.06 46.01 -15.43
C GLY A 55 -9.30 47.46 -15.01
N SER A 56 -8.30 48.28 -15.25
CA SER A 56 -8.49 49.69 -15.72
C SER A 56 -7.13 50.30 -16.10
N THR A 57 -7.03 50.64 -17.34
CA THR A 57 -6.42 51.80 -18.06
C THR A 57 -5.42 52.72 -17.32
N ALA A 58 -4.30 53.02 -17.98
CA ALA A 58 -3.84 54.26 -18.61
C ALA A 58 -2.32 54.39 -18.47
N GLN A 59 -1.64 54.38 -19.53
CA GLN A 59 -1.05 55.48 -20.34
C GLN A 59 0.23 56.14 -19.82
N ALA A 60 1.24 56.08 -20.64
CA ALA A 60 2.18 57.10 -21.13
C ALA A 60 3.63 57.16 -20.57
N ALA A 61 4.51 56.89 -21.53
CA ALA A 61 5.64 57.74 -21.99
C ALA A 61 6.91 57.93 -21.16
N GLY A 62 8.04 57.71 -21.86
CA GLY A 62 9.23 58.50 -21.65
C GLY A 62 10.54 57.74 -21.74
N ALA A 63 11.08 57.64 -22.85
CA ALA A 63 12.41 57.87 -23.42
C ALA A 63 13.62 58.05 -22.51
N GLY A 64 14.79 57.47 -22.98
CA GLY A 64 16.05 58.13 -22.86
C GLY A 64 17.26 57.27 -22.40
N ILE A 65 17.98 56.65 -23.31
CA ILE A 65 19.35 56.91 -23.79
C ILE A 65 20.56 56.70 -22.85
N VAL A 66 21.41 55.76 -23.24
CA VAL A 66 22.90 55.72 -23.38
C VAL A 66 23.82 55.96 -22.18
N GLY A 67 24.80 55.11 -22.00
CA GLY A 67 26.07 55.39 -21.34
C GLY A 67 26.93 54.18 -21.06
N ALA A 68 27.89 53.90 -21.95
CA ALA A 68 28.93 52.93 -21.77
C ALA A 68 30.03 53.43 -20.77
N GLY A 69 30.72 52.50 -20.11
CA GLY A 69 31.87 52.82 -19.29
C GLY A 69 32.53 51.59 -18.68
N SER A 70 33.51 51.03 -19.35
CA SER A 70 34.48 50.06 -18.87
C SER A 70 35.37 50.66 -17.79
N TYR A 71 35.74 49.85 -16.79
CA TYR A 71 37.16 49.75 -16.28
C TYR A 71 37.28 48.56 -15.31
N ALA A 72 38.31 47.74 -15.56
CA ALA A 72 38.79 46.63 -14.75
C ALA A 72 39.63 47.12 -13.54
N ARG A 73 39.64 46.40 -12.44
CA ARG A 73 40.84 45.91 -11.74
C ARG A 73 40.56 45.18 -10.42
N ALA A 74 40.97 43.93 -10.34
CA ALA A 74 41.97 43.33 -9.45
C ALA A 74 41.57 42.92 -8.03
N ALA A 75 41.53 41.59 -7.85
CA ALA A 75 42.16 40.77 -6.81
C ALA A 75 41.86 41.12 -5.32
N GLY A 76 41.12 40.19 -4.70
CA GLY A 76 41.09 40.00 -3.25
C GLY A 76 40.61 38.57 -2.99
N ALA A 77 41.53 37.66 -2.66
CA ALA A 77 41.22 36.29 -2.28
C ALA A 77 40.56 36.29 -0.93
N GLY A 78 39.24 36.03 -0.91
CA GLY A 78 38.49 35.76 0.29
C GLY A 78 37.81 34.38 0.11
N THR A 79 38.32 33.38 0.82
CA THR A 79 37.68 32.06 0.95
C THR A 79 36.38 32.18 1.66
N HIS A 80 35.31 32.43 0.93
CA HIS A 80 33.97 32.23 1.42
C HIS A 80 33.61 30.74 1.30
N ILE A 81 33.62 30.04 2.43
CA ILE A 81 32.92 28.76 2.60
C ILE A 81 31.46 29.05 2.33
N ALA A 82 31.00 28.75 1.13
CA ALA A 82 29.60 28.77 0.77
C ALA A 82 28.92 27.60 1.54
N GLY A 83 28.38 27.92 2.72
CA GLY A 83 27.42 27.05 3.36
C GLY A 83 26.23 26.95 2.43
N SER A 84 26.11 25.82 1.73
CA SER A 84 24.90 25.47 1.00
C SER A 84 23.79 25.28 2.04
N SER A 85 22.98 26.30 2.27
CA SER A 85 21.66 26.15 2.88
C SER A 85 20.80 25.40 1.84
N ALA A 86 20.88 24.07 1.86
CA ALA A 86 19.86 23.27 1.22
C ALA A 86 18.56 23.61 1.95
N GLY A 87 17.68 24.35 1.29
CA GLY A 87 16.31 24.55 1.75
C GLY A 87 15.67 23.18 2.00
N PRO A 88 14.60 23.11 2.81
CA PRO A 88 13.91 21.86 3.09
C PRO A 88 13.59 21.21 1.74
N ALA A 89 14.12 20.00 1.53
CA ALA A 89 13.83 19.23 0.32
C ALA A 89 12.32 19.09 0.23
N ALA A 90 11.72 19.47 -0.90
CA ALA A 90 10.30 19.28 -1.15
C ALA A 90 9.93 17.83 -0.84
N PRO A 91 8.79 17.56 -0.18
CA PRO A 91 8.39 16.21 0.17
C PRO A 91 8.37 15.37 -1.11
N ALA A 92 9.14 14.27 -1.10
CA ALA A 92 9.30 13.41 -2.27
C ALA A 92 8.02 12.57 -2.44
N TYR A 93 7.00 13.14 -3.08
CA TYR A 93 5.81 12.39 -3.50
C TYR A 93 6.20 11.36 -4.57
N VAL A 94 5.46 10.26 -4.58
CA VAL A 94 5.56 9.24 -5.62
C VAL A 94 4.27 9.29 -6.44
N GLU A 95 4.37 9.69 -7.68
CA GLU A 95 3.25 9.62 -8.61
C GLU A 95 3.23 8.24 -9.27
N LEU A 96 2.12 7.52 -9.11
CA LEU A 96 1.92 6.19 -9.66
C LEU A 96 0.43 5.93 -9.87
N MET A 97 0.06 5.33 -11.00
CA MET A 97 -1.34 5.00 -11.34
C MET A 97 -2.29 6.23 -11.31
N GLY A 98 -1.78 7.43 -11.56
CA GLY A 98 -2.54 8.68 -11.44
C GLY A 98 -2.80 9.12 -9.98
N LEU A 99 -2.17 8.48 -9.01
CA LEU A 99 -2.26 8.80 -7.59
C LEU A 99 -0.95 9.40 -7.08
N ARG A 100 -1.06 10.31 -6.09
CA ARG A 100 0.08 10.97 -5.46
C ARG A 100 0.28 10.42 -4.05
N PHE A 101 1.23 9.50 -3.90
CA PHE A 101 1.56 8.86 -2.63
C PHE A 101 2.49 9.77 -1.81
N PRO A 102 2.16 10.10 -0.56
CA PRO A 102 3.03 10.89 0.32
C PRO A 102 4.42 10.26 0.54
N ASN A 103 4.51 8.94 0.52
CA ASN A 103 5.75 8.19 0.56
C ASN A 103 5.54 6.76 0.04
N ARG A 104 6.66 5.99 -0.09
CA ARG A 104 6.66 4.66 -0.69
C ARG A 104 6.19 3.53 0.22
N VAL A 105 5.98 3.77 1.52
CA VAL A 105 5.71 2.71 2.50
C VAL A 105 4.26 2.72 2.94
N GLY A 106 3.58 1.60 2.73
CA GLY A 106 2.18 1.39 3.10
C GLY A 106 1.98 0.24 4.06
N LEU A 107 0.73 0.12 4.53
CA LEU A 107 0.25 -1.00 5.32
C LEU A 107 -0.47 -2.00 4.41
N ALA A 108 -0.11 -3.28 4.52
CA ALA A 108 -0.71 -4.35 3.73
C ALA A 108 -2.12 -4.71 4.22
N ALA A 109 -2.97 -5.15 3.28
CA ALA A 109 -4.27 -5.73 3.57
C ALA A 109 -4.21 -6.86 4.60
N GLY A 110 -5.27 -7.01 5.37
CA GLY A 110 -5.40 -8.02 6.43
C GLY A 110 -5.12 -7.48 7.82
N PHE A 111 -4.46 -6.34 7.97
CA PHE A 111 -4.18 -5.72 9.26
C PHE A 111 -5.43 -4.99 9.80
N ASP A 112 -6.04 -4.15 9.00
CA ASP A 112 -7.35 -3.53 9.25
C ASP A 112 -8.37 -4.02 8.22
N LYS A 113 -9.02 -5.15 8.53
CA LYS A 113 -9.92 -5.81 7.59
C LYS A 113 -11.21 -5.05 7.32
N ASN A 114 -11.64 -4.29 8.30
CA ASN A 114 -12.95 -3.65 8.31
C ASN A 114 -12.90 -2.12 8.21
N ALA A 115 -11.72 -1.56 7.93
CA ALA A 115 -11.48 -0.12 7.91
C ALA A 115 -11.84 0.59 9.24
N CYS A 116 -11.57 -0.07 10.37
CA CYS A 116 -11.88 0.47 11.70
C CYS A 116 -10.81 1.43 12.23
N ASP A 117 -9.57 1.31 11.76
CA ASP A 117 -8.39 1.92 12.36
C ASP A 117 -7.56 2.77 11.40
N VAL A 118 -8.08 3.08 10.21
CA VAL A 118 -7.36 3.81 9.13
C VAL A 118 -6.74 5.10 9.66
N ASP A 119 -7.51 5.92 10.38
CA ASP A 119 -7.02 7.18 10.94
C ASP A 119 -5.92 7.00 11.99
N SER A 120 -6.02 5.93 12.79
CA SER A 120 -5.04 5.62 13.83
C SER A 120 -3.75 5.07 13.24
N LEU A 121 -3.87 4.21 12.24
CA LEU A 121 -2.75 3.60 11.52
C LEU A 121 -2.03 4.61 10.63
N GLY A 122 -2.77 5.53 9.99
CA GLY A 122 -2.21 6.60 9.18
C GLY A 122 -1.25 7.51 9.95
N ARG A 123 -1.52 7.75 11.24
CA ARG A 123 -0.62 8.53 12.13
C ARG A 123 0.72 7.86 12.43
N LEU A 124 0.89 6.60 12.06
CA LEU A 124 2.18 5.93 12.15
C LEU A 124 3.17 6.36 11.06
N GLY A 125 2.72 7.12 10.06
CA GLY A 125 3.56 7.64 8.98
C GLY A 125 3.49 6.87 7.67
N PHE A 126 2.52 5.97 7.52
CA PHE A 126 2.27 5.30 6.24
C PHE A 126 1.81 6.30 5.17
N GLY A 127 2.38 6.22 3.98
CA GLY A 127 1.93 6.97 2.80
C GLY A 127 0.63 6.43 2.23
N PHE A 128 0.35 5.14 2.45
CA PHE A 128 -0.90 4.50 2.04
C PHE A 128 -1.26 3.32 2.93
N ILE A 129 -2.56 3.01 2.97
CA ILE A 129 -3.10 1.90 3.76
C ILE A 129 -4.00 1.07 2.87
N GLU A 130 -3.82 -0.25 2.85
CA GLU A 130 -4.72 -1.16 2.19
C GLU A 130 -5.56 -1.90 3.24
N VAL A 131 -6.88 -1.62 3.24
CA VAL A 131 -7.85 -2.28 4.11
C VAL A 131 -8.42 -3.54 3.46
N GLY A 132 -9.09 -4.38 4.21
CA GLY A 132 -9.68 -5.63 3.73
C GLY A 132 -8.76 -6.83 4.03
N THR A 133 -8.99 -7.95 3.41
CA THR A 133 -9.92 -8.24 2.29
C THR A 133 -11.35 -8.19 2.78
N VAL A 134 -12.18 -7.46 2.04
CA VAL A 134 -13.63 -7.47 2.24
C VAL A 134 -14.30 -8.33 1.19
N THR A 135 -15.45 -8.88 1.55
CA THR A 135 -16.33 -9.67 0.68
C THR A 135 -17.71 -9.00 0.60
N PRO A 136 -18.57 -9.31 -0.38
CA PRO A 136 -19.89 -8.68 -0.49
C PRO A 136 -20.69 -8.79 0.80
N ARG A 137 -20.77 -9.99 1.36
CA ARG A 137 -21.44 -10.29 2.62
C ARG A 137 -20.43 -10.44 3.75
N PRO A 138 -20.80 -10.12 5.02
CA PRO A 138 -19.98 -10.46 6.17
C PRO A 138 -19.75 -11.97 6.26
N GLN A 139 -18.57 -12.35 6.76
CA GLN A 139 -18.28 -13.76 7.07
C GLN A 139 -17.31 -13.90 8.24
N PRO A 140 -17.42 -14.96 9.04
CA PRO A 140 -16.64 -15.14 10.26
C PRO A 140 -15.18 -15.58 9.97
N GLY A 141 -14.90 -16.08 8.77
CA GLY A 141 -13.66 -16.74 8.43
C GLY A 141 -13.56 -18.16 8.98
N ASN A 142 -12.35 -18.70 9.01
CA ASN A 142 -12.09 -20.07 9.46
C ASN A 142 -12.10 -20.18 10.99
N PRO A 143 -12.43 -21.37 11.56
CA PRO A 143 -12.39 -21.62 13.00
C PRO A 143 -11.04 -21.28 13.63
N ARG A 144 -11.07 -20.87 14.91
CA ARG A 144 -9.87 -20.66 15.72
C ARG A 144 -9.40 -21.98 16.34
N PRO A 145 -8.04 -22.13 16.58
CA PRO A 145 -6.96 -21.18 16.33
C PRO A 145 -6.64 -21.09 14.83
N ASN A 146 -6.49 -19.87 14.30
CA ASN A 146 -6.26 -19.59 12.89
C ASN A 146 -5.15 -18.54 12.63
N LEU A 147 -4.42 -18.18 13.69
CA LEU A 147 -3.26 -17.27 13.62
C LEU A 147 -2.19 -17.70 14.63
N PHE A 148 -0.98 -17.96 14.15
CA PHE A 148 0.12 -18.49 14.94
C PHE A 148 1.34 -17.58 14.79
N ARG A 149 1.99 -17.23 15.93
CA ARG A 149 3.25 -16.51 15.94
C ARG A 149 4.42 -17.49 16.01
N LEU A 150 5.37 -17.31 15.12
CA LEU A 150 6.62 -18.06 15.06
C LEU A 150 7.74 -17.11 15.49
N VAL A 151 7.85 -16.87 16.80
CA VAL A 151 8.73 -15.82 17.34
C VAL A 151 10.19 -16.02 16.96
N PRO A 152 10.80 -17.24 17.09
CA PRO A 152 12.19 -17.46 16.68
C PRO A 152 12.46 -17.23 15.20
N ASP A 153 11.40 -17.27 14.37
CA ASP A 153 11.47 -17.15 12.92
C ASP A 153 11.03 -15.77 12.42
N GLU A 154 10.63 -14.87 13.31
CA GLU A 154 10.02 -13.57 12.98
C GLU A 154 8.93 -13.70 11.90
N ALA A 155 8.03 -14.68 12.12
CA ALA A 155 7.06 -15.13 11.14
C ALA A 155 5.66 -15.30 11.75
N LEU A 156 4.66 -15.36 10.89
CA LEU A 156 3.29 -15.73 11.22
C LEU A 156 2.82 -16.84 10.28
N ILE A 157 2.03 -17.77 10.79
CA ILE A 157 1.17 -18.63 9.98
C ILE A 157 -0.27 -18.22 10.24
N ASN A 158 -1.05 -18.03 9.18
CA ASN A 158 -2.46 -17.70 9.29
C ASN A 158 -3.32 -18.56 8.35
N ARG A 159 -4.53 -18.88 8.81
CA ARG A 159 -5.62 -19.47 8.03
C ARG A 159 -6.94 -18.75 8.29
N LEU A 160 -6.91 -17.40 8.14
CA LEU A 160 -8.00 -16.52 8.58
C LEU A 160 -9.29 -16.65 7.77
N GLY A 161 -9.21 -16.91 6.44
CA GLY A 161 -10.39 -17.17 5.60
C GLY A 161 -11.25 -15.93 5.33
N PHE A 162 -10.64 -14.76 5.16
CA PHE A 162 -11.33 -13.49 4.87
C PHE A 162 -12.43 -13.13 5.88
N ASN A 163 -12.16 -13.28 7.19
CA ASN A 163 -13.08 -12.77 8.21
C ASN A 163 -13.25 -11.25 8.08
N ASN A 164 -14.50 -10.81 7.84
CA ASN A 164 -14.82 -9.38 7.65
C ASN A 164 -16.33 -9.11 7.85
N GLU A 165 -16.69 -7.84 7.99
CA GLU A 165 -18.05 -7.34 8.20
C GLU A 165 -18.77 -6.95 6.90
N GLY A 166 -18.24 -7.31 5.76
CA GLY A 166 -18.75 -7.00 4.43
C GLY A 166 -18.30 -5.66 3.87
N ALA A 167 -18.30 -5.57 2.54
CA ALA A 167 -17.84 -4.39 1.81
C ALA A 167 -18.62 -3.12 2.19
N ALA A 168 -19.93 -3.21 2.41
CA ALA A 168 -20.77 -2.07 2.79
C ALA A 168 -20.40 -1.48 4.17
N ALA A 169 -20.00 -2.32 5.13
CA ALA A 169 -19.55 -1.83 6.44
C ALA A 169 -18.23 -1.08 6.34
N ALA A 170 -17.28 -1.61 5.55
CA ALA A 170 -16.01 -0.96 5.31
C ALA A 170 -16.19 0.37 4.55
N ALA A 171 -17.05 0.40 3.51
CA ALA A 171 -17.34 1.61 2.74
C ALA A 171 -17.86 2.75 3.64
N ARG A 172 -18.87 2.48 4.47
CA ARG A 172 -19.40 3.49 5.42
C ARG A 172 -18.32 4.05 6.36
N ARG A 173 -17.36 3.24 6.81
CA ARG A 173 -16.27 3.72 7.66
C ARG A 173 -15.28 4.57 6.89
N LEU A 174 -15.01 4.22 5.64
CA LEU A 174 -14.10 4.98 4.78
C LEU A 174 -14.68 6.34 4.36
N GLU A 175 -15.99 6.49 4.25
CA GLU A 175 -16.65 7.79 4.00
C GLU A 175 -16.28 8.84 5.05
N GLY A 176 -16.12 8.42 6.30
CA GLY A 176 -15.78 9.29 7.42
C GLY A 176 -14.28 9.37 7.76
N ARG A 177 -13.40 8.79 6.95
CA ARG A 177 -11.95 8.80 7.23
C ARG A 177 -11.37 10.21 7.19
N ARG A 178 -10.45 10.49 8.12
CA ARG A 178 -9.66 11.74 8.17
C ARG A 178 -8.22 11.55 7.70
N TYR A 179 -7.81 10.32 7.49
CA TYR A 179 -6.49 10.01 6.94
C TYR A 179 -6.36 10.59 5.53
N ALA A 180 -5.41 11.50 5.35
CA ALA A 180 -5.17 12.21 4.09
C ALA A 180 -4.30 11.43 3.09
N GLY A 181 -3.71 10.30 3.49
CA GLY A 181 -2.95 9.42 2.59
C GLY A 181 -3.87 8.56 1.73
N ILE A 182 -3.26 7.83 0.82
CA ILE A 182 -3.97 6.94 -0.12
C ILE A 182 -4.56 5.73 0.63
N CYS A 183 -5.82 5.43 0.40
CA CYS A 183 -6.51 4.28 0.97
C CYS A 183 -6.97 3.30 -0.11
N GLY A 184 -6.29 2.15 -0.19
CA GLY A 184 -6.68 1.04 -1.04
C GLY A 184 -7.69 0.12 -0.36
N VAL A 185 -8.56 -0.52 -1.15
CA VAL A 185 -9.48 -1.55 -0.67
C VAL A 185 -9.19 -2.88 -1.37
N ASN A 186 -8.84 -3.88 -0.58
CA ASN A 186 -8.62 -5.24 -1.03
C ASN A 186 -9.96 -5.99 -1.03
N ILE A 187 -10.34 -6.56 -2.17
CA ILE A 187 -11.62 -7.23 -2.36
C ILE A 187 -11.44 -8.71 -2.69
N GLY A 188 -12.40 -9.54 -2.28
CA GLY A 188 -12.40 -10.97 -2.52
C GLY A 188 -13.80 -11.57 -2.56
N LYS A 189 -13.89 -12.85 -2.93
CA LYS A 189 -15.16 -13.57 -2.93
C LYS A 189 -15.52 -14.12 -1.55
N ASN A 190 -16.80 -14.29 -1.27
CA ASN A 190 -17.29 -15.02 -0.11
C ASN A 190 -16.88 -16.51 -0.17
N PHE A 191 -16.78 -17.12 1.00
CA PHE A 191 -16.33 -18.52 1.14
C PHE A 191 -17.26 -19.49 0.38
N ASP A 192 -18.55 -19.29 0.49
CA ASP A 192 -19.63 -20.13 -0.07
C ASP A 192 -19.95 -19.84 -1.55
N THR A 193 -19.39 -18.79 -2.14
CA THR A 193 -19.55 -18.51 -3.57
C THR A 193 -18.72 -19.49 -4.40
N PRO A 194 -19.33 -20.25 -5.34
CA PRO A 194 -18.59 -21.09 -6.27
C PRO A 194 -17.57 -20.29 -7.09
N LEU A 195 -16.45 -20.93 -7.46
CA LEU A 195 -15.38 -20.25 -8.19
C LEU A 195 -15.85 -19.64 -9.52
N GLN A 196 -16.74 -20.34 -10.22
CA GLN A 196 -17.32 -19.91 -11.49
C GLN A 196 -18.21 -18.65 -11.37
N GLN A 197 -18.68 -18.36 -10.16
CA GLN A 197 -19.51 -17.20 -9.84
C GLN A 197 -18.71 -16.10 -9.13
N SER A 198 -17.41 -16.28 -8.95
CA SER A 198 -16.56 -15.36 -8.19
C SER A 198 -16.60 -13.93 -8.74
N VAL A 199 -16.74 -13.75 -10.03
CA VAL A 199 -16.83 -12.43 -10.67
C VAL A 199 -17.96 -11.59 -10.11
N ASN A 200 -19.11 -12.21 -9.78
CA ASN A 200 -20.25 -11.50 -9.17
C ASN A 200 -19.89 -10.88 -7.83
N ASP A 201 -19.11 -11.58 -7.02
CA ASP A 201 -18.66 -11.10 -5.72
C ASP A 201 -17.65 -9.96 -5.86
N TYR A 202 -16.66 -10.10 -6.76
CA TYR A 202 -15.71 -9.02 -7.04
C TYR A 202 -16.41 -7.79 -7.60
N ALA A 203 -17.35 -7.95 -8.53
CA ALA A 203 -18.14 -6.86 -9.10
C ALA A 203 -19.01 -6.17 -8.05
N SER A 204 -19.64 -6.94 -7.16
CA SER A 204 -20.43 -6.41 -6.04
C SER A 204 -19.55 -5.57 -5.09
N CYS A 205 -18.38 -6.10 -4.70
CA CYS A 205 -17.43 -5.35 -3.89
C CYS A 205 -16.96 -4.08 -4.61
N LEU A 206 -16.57 -4.19 -5.89
CA LEU A 206 -16.12 -3.06 -6.69
C LEU A 206 -17.13 -1.92 -6.70
N ARG A 207 -18.41 -2.21 -6.99
CA ARG A 207 -19.49 -1.20 -6.94
C ARG A 207 -19.60 -0.55 -5.57
N THR A 208 -19.54 -1.37 -4.51
CA THR A 208 -19.76 -0.91 -3.14
C THR A 208 -18.65 0.02 -2.63
N VAL A 209 -17.39 -0.24 -2.98
CA VAL A 209 -16.25 0.51 -2.45
C VAL A 209 -15.69 1.57 -3.40
N TYR A 210 -16.18 1.64 -4.64
CA TYR A 210 -15.60 2.50 -5.68
C TYR A 210 -15.53 3.97 -5.28
N GLY A 211 -16.59 4.49 -4.69
CA GLY A 211 -16.68 5.90 -4.29
C GLY A 211 -15.68 6.29 -3.19
N VAL A 212 -15.27 5.34 -2.36
CA VAL A 212 -14.46 5.60 -1.15
C VAL A 212 -13.01 5.11 -1.26
N ALA A 213 -12.69 4.24 -2.22
CA ALA A 213 -11.35 3.72 -2.45
C ALA A 213 -10.54 4.66 -3.34
N ASP A 214 -9.24 4.81 -3.07
CA ASP A 214 -8.31 5.48 -3.97
C ASP A 214 -7.72 4.51 -4.99
N TYR A 215 -7.53 3.23 -4.63
CA TYR A 215 -7.29 2.11 -5.55
C TYR A 215 -7.97 0.83 -5.02
N ILE A 216 -8.15 -0.16 -5.87
CA ILE A 216 -8.78 -1.43 -5.49
C ILE A 216 -7.87 -2.58 -5.87
N THR A 217 -7.63 -3.51 -4.91
CA THR A 217 -6.83 -4.71 -5.12
C THR A 217 -7.72 -5.94 -5.23
N ILE A 218 -7.67 -6.60 -6.38
CA ILE A 218 -8.37 -7.86 -6.68
C ILE A 218 -7.52 -9.01 -6.09
N ASN A 219 -7.99 -9.62 -5.00
CA ASN A 219 -7.25 -10.65 -4.29
C ASN A 219 -7.61 -12.05 -4.79
N VAL A 220 -6.81 -12.56 -5.72
CA VAL A 220 -6.93 -13.92 -6.28
C VAL A 220 -5.91 -14.91 -5.69
N SER A 221 -5.24 -14.55 -4.60
CA SER A 221 -4.01 -15.22 -4.14
C SER A 221 -4.05 -15.80 -2.73
N SER A 222 -5.18 -15.66 -2.00
CA SER A 222 -5.26 -16.20 -0.64
C SER A 222 -5.19 -17.73 -0.64
N PRO A 223 -4.31 -18.32 0.19
CA PRO A 223 -4.25 -19.78 0.33
C PRO A 223 -5.36 -20.34 1.23
N ASN A 224 -6.11 -19.47 1.90
CA ASN A 224 -7.03 -19.82 2.98
C ASN A 224 -8.51 -19.82 2.52
N THR A 225 -8.75 -19.64 1.24
CA THR A 225 -10.06 -19.73 0.60
C THR A 225 -10.00 -20.83 -0.47
N PRO A 226 -10.82 -21.89 -0.36
CA PRO A 226 -10.75 -23.02 -1.26
C PRO A 226 -10.85 -22.62 -2.74
N GLY A 227 -9.95 -23.15 -3.56
CA GLY A 227 -9.94 -22.96 -5.02
C GLY A 227 -9.57 -21.55 -5.50
N LEU A 228 -9.47 -20.54 -4.60
CA LEU A 228 -9.28 -19.15 -5.01
C LEU A 228 -8.08 -18.92 -5.91
N ARG A 229 -6.98 -19.61 -5.64
CA ARG A 229 -5.74 -19.51 -6.44
C ARG A 229 -5.87 -20.02 -7.88
N GLY A 230 -6.88 -20.84 -8.17
CA GLY A 230 -7.23 -21.21 -9.55
C GLY A 230 -7.66 -20.01 -10.40
N LEU A 231 -8.06 -18.89 -9.78
CA LEU A 231 -8.31 -17.63 -10.50
C LEU A 231 -7.03 -16.98 -11.07
N GLN A 232 -5.85 -17.45 -10.69
CA GLN A 232 -4.58 -16.98 -11.27
C GLN A 232 -4.24 -17.71 -12.59
N ASP A 233 -4.97 -18.77 -12.93
CA ASP A 233 -4.82 -19.43 -14.23
C ASP A 233 -5.31 -18.49 -15.35
N PRO A 234 -4.59 -18.36 -16.47
CA PRO A 234 -4.93 -17.40 -17.54
C PRO A 234 -6.38 -17.50 -18.02
N GLY A 235 -6.90 -18.73 -18.15
CA GLY A 235 -8.28 -18.98 -18.58
C GLY A 235 -9.35 -18.43 -17.61
N ALA A 236 -9.02 -18.23 -16.34
CA ALA A 236 -9.91 -17.68 -15.32
C ALA A 236 -9.61 -16.21 -15.02
N LEU A 237 -8.34 -15.81 -15.04
CA LEU A 237 -7.90 -14.47 -14.70
C LEU A 237 -8.35 -13.43 -15.72
N ARG A 238 -8.12 -13.69 -17.00
CA ARG A 238 -8.45 -12.76 -18.10
C ARG A 238 -9.92 -12.38 -18.13
N PRO A 239 -10.90 -13.31 -18.15
CA PRO A 239 -12.32 -12.95 -18.15
C PRO A 239 -12.72 -12.14 -16.91
N LEU A 240 -12.24 -12.52 -15.73
CA LEU A 240 -12.49 -11.80 -14.50
C LEU A 240 -12.03 -10.33 -14.59
N LEU A 241 -10.81 -10.11 -15.05
CA LEU A 241 -10.24 -8.76 -15.09
C LEU A 241 -10.88 -7.88 -16.18
N LEU A 242 -11.26 -8.45 -17.33
CA LEU A 242 -11.98 -7.73 -18.38
C LEU A 242 -13.34 -7.26 -17.89
N GLU A 243 -14.11 -8.13 -17.22
CA GLU A 243 -15.43 -7.76 -16.68
C GLU A 243 -15.33 -6.68 -15.58
N LEU A 244 -14.34 -6.79 -14.69
CA LEU A 244 -14.13 -5.77 -13.66
C LEU A 244 -13.64 -4.44 -14.24
N ALA A 245 -12.85 -4.46 -15.30
CA ALA A 245 -12.43 -3.25 -15.98
C ALA A 245 -13.59 -2.59 -16.73
N GLU A 246 -14.44 -3.35 -17.39
CA GLU A 246 -15.67 -2.82 -18.00
C GLU A 246 -16.57 -2.17 -16.96
N LEU A 247 -16.78 -2.83 -15.83
CA LEU A 247 -17.52 -2.27 -14.70
C LEU A 247 -16.88 -0.97 -14.18
N ARG A 248 -15.55 -0.90 -14.09
CA ARG A 248 -14.84 0.34 -13.71
C ARG A 248 -15.17 1.49 -14.65
N GLU A 249 -15.16 1.25 -15.99
CA GLU A 249 -15.50 2.28 -16.96
C GLU A 249 -16.96 2.78 -16.80
N GLN A 250 -17.89 1.91 -16.39
CA GLN A 250 -19.28 2.30 -16.08
C GLN A 250 -19.37 3.12 -14.78
N LEU A 251 -18.55 2.85 -13.79
CA LEU A 251 -18.54 3.54 -12.49
C LEU A 251 -17.80 4.89 -12.53
N GLN A 252 -16.82 5.03 -13.41
CA GLN A 252 -15.98 6.23 -13.51
C GLN A 252 -16.81 7.52 -13.70
N PRO A 253 -17.76 7.63 -14.64
CA PRO A 253 -18.56 8.84 -14.80
C PRO A 253 -19.50 9.09 -13.61
N VAL A 254 -20.01 8.03 -12.97
CA VAL A 254 -20.92 8.15 -11.80
C VAL A 254 -20.20 8.79 -10.62
N HIS A 255 -18.92 8.45 -10.41
CA HIS A 255 -18.12 8.93 -9.28
C HIS A 255 -17.15 10.07 -9.66
N SER A 256 -17.12 10.49 -10.92
CA SER A 256 -16.22 11.54 -11.44
C SER A 256 -14.74 11.27 -11.11
N LYS A 257 -14.34 9.99 -10.99
CA LYS A 257 -12.95 9.57 -10.74
C LYS A 257 -12.67 8.19 -11.34
N ARG A 258 -11.45 8.01 -11.83
CA ARG A 258 -10.94 6.69 -12.22
C ARG A 258 -10.21 6.06 -11.03
N VAL A 259 -10.64 4.89 -10.60
CA VAL A 259 -10.01 4.14 -9.51
C VAL A 259 -9.13 3.03 -10.11
N PRO A 260 -7.81 3.03 -9.86
CA PRO A 260 -6.91 1.99 -10.33
C PRO A 260 -7.28 0.61 -9.79
N LEU A 261 -7.17 -0.42 -10.66
CA LEU A 261 -7.36 -1.82 -10.31
C LEU A 261 -6.02 -2.54 -10.29
N LEU A 262 -5.69 -3.17 -9.17
CA LEU A 262 -4.47 -3.95 -8.98
C LEU A 262 -4.81 -5.42 -8.76
N VAL A 263 -3.90 -6.32 -9.15
CA VAL A 263 -4.06 -7.77 -8.93
C VAL A 263 -3.03 -8.25 -7.91
N LYS A 264 -3.49 -8.92 -6.84
CA LYS A 264 -2.60 -9.48 -5.82
C LYS A 264 -2.29 -10.94 -6.09
N LEU A 265 -0.99 -11.24 -6.25
CA LEU A 265 -0.48 -12.53 -6.67
C LEU A 265 0.10 -13.36 -5.52
N SER A 266 0.06 -14.68 -5.69
CA SER A 266 0.65 -15.68 -4.80
C SER A 266 2.17 -15.78 -5.00
N PRO A 267 2.96 -16.00 -3.93
CA PRO A 267 4.38 -16.33 -4.07
C PRO A 267 4.62 -17.77 -4.52
N ASP A 268 3.60 -18.63 -4.49
CA ASP A 268 3.74 -20.08 -4.73
C ASP A 268 3.59 -20.46 -6.23
N LEU A 269 3.46 -19.47 -7.12
CA LEU A 269 3.54 -19.64 -8.56
C LEU A 269 4.96 -20.06 -8.97
N THR A 270 5.10 -20.91 -10.01
CA THR A 270 6.42 -21.16 -10.61
C THR A 270 6.96 -19.90 -11.29
N ASP A 271 8.26 -19.84 -11.54
CA ASP A 271 8.85 -18.67 -12.21
C ASP A 271 8.32 -18.48 -13.63
N GLU A 272 8.00 -19.58 -14.33
CA GLU A 272 7.32 -19.55 -15.63
C GLU A 272 5.90 -18.97 -15.51
N GLN A 273 5.11 -19.42 -14.52
CA GLN A 273 3.78 -18.88 -14.27
C GLN A 273 3.83 -17.39 -13.93
N VAL A 274 4.79 -16.97 -13.12
CA VAL A 274 5.00 -15.55 -12.77
C VAL A 274 5.28 -14.73 -14.03
N ALA A 275 6.16 -15.21 -14.92
CA ALA A 275 6.50 -14.50 -16.15
C ALA A 275 5.30 -14.44 -17.11
N ASN A 276 4.54 -15.53 -17.24
CA ASN A 276 3.34 -15.61 -18.10
C ASN A 276 2.26 -14.66 -17.62
N ILE A 277 1.93 -14.70 -16.32
CA ILE A 277 0.95 -13.78 -15.72
C ILE A 277 1.41 -12.32 -15.86
N GLY A 278 2.70 -12.03 -15.64
CA GLY A 278 3.22 -10.69 -15.80
C GLY A 278 2.99 -10.14 -17.21
N ARG A 279 3.32 -10.91 -18.25
CA ARG A 279 3.05 -10.53 -19.65
C ARG A 279 1.57 -10.33 -19.93
N GLU A 280 0.72 -11.22 -19.43
CA GLU A 280 -0.73 -11.11 -19.59
C GLU A 280 -1.31 -9.88 -18.92
N LEU A 281 -0.91 -9.59 -17.68
CA LEU A 281 -1.40 -8.40 -16.93
C LEU A 281 -0.99 -7.09 -17.60
N ARG A 282 0.14 -7.06 -18.29
CA ARG A 282 0.56 -5.89 -19.06
C ARG A 282 -0.38 -5.56 -20.23
N GLU A 283 -1.04 -6.56 -20.80
CA GLU A 283 -1.98 -6.43 -21.92
C GLU A 283 -3.43 -6.21 -21.46
N LEU A 284 -3.71 -6.43 -20.18
CA LEU A 284 -5.05 -6.30 -19.62
C LEU A 284 -5.28 -4.89 -19.05
N PRO A 285 -6.52 -4.44 -18.98
CA PRO A 285 -6.88 -3.11 -18.49
C PRO A 285 -6.81 -3.04 -16.95
N VAL A 286 -5.67 -3.40 -16.38
CA VAL A 286 -5.33 -3.27 -14.95
C VAL A 286 -4.14 -2.33 -14.80
N ASP A 287 -4.02 -1.72 -13.62
CA ASP A 287 -3.10 -0.60 -13.40
C ASP A 287 -1.86 -0.97 -12.60
N GLY A 288 -1.81 -2.20 -12.08
CA GLY A 288 -0.65 -2.64 -11.32
C GLY A 288 -0.81 -4.00 -10.66
N ILE A 289 0.26 -4.42 -9.99
CA ILE A 289 0.38 -5.70 -9.30
C ILE A 289 0.73 -5.48 -7.84
N VAL A 290 0.16 -6.30 -6.95
CA VAL A 290 0.62 -6.44 -5.56
C VAL A 290 1.30 -7.80 -5.41
N ALA A 291 2.57 -7.84 -5.10
CA ALA A 291 3.34 -9.07 -4.95
C ALA A 291 4.19 -9.03 -3.66
N THR A 292 3.95 -9.97 -2.73
CA THR A 292 3.16 -11.18 -2.82
C THR A 292 2.18 -11.36 -1.64
N ASN A 293 1.25 -12.31 -1.78
CA ASN A 293 0.50 -12.84 -0.64
C ASN A 293 1.42 -13.74 0.22
N THR A 294 0.85 -14.47 1.18
CA THR A 294 1.53 -15.46 2.02
C THR A 294 1.74 -16.79 1.27
N THR A 295 2.77 -17.57 1.69
CA THR A 295 3.12 -18.85 1.06
C THR A 295 2.62 -20.06 1.86
N ILE A 296 2.21 -21.12 1.18
CA ILE A 296 2.00 -22.42 1.81
C ILE A 296 3.30 -23.23 1.92
N SER A 297 4.34 -22.82 1.22
CA SER A 297 5.66 -23.45 1.32
C SER A 297 6.34 -23.14 2.66
N ARG A 298 7.25 -24.01 3.04
CA ARG A 298 8.12 -23.85 4.19
C ARG A 298 9.58 -23.84 3.69
N PRO A 299 10.04 -22.69 3.14
CA PRO A 299 11.29 -22.63 2.33
C PRO A 299 12.56 -22.89 3.16
N GLN A 300 12.48 -22.82 4.49
CA GLN A 300 13.59 -23.04 5.40
C GLN A 300 13.10 -23.85 6.60
N PRO A 301 13.99 -24.59 7.29
CA PRO A 301 13.64 -25.19 8.56
C PRO A 301 13.23 -24.10 9.56
N LEU A 302 11.99 -24.13 9.97
CA LEU A 302 11.47 -23.20 10.96
C LEU A 302 11.76 -23.76 12.36
N LYS A 303 12.06 -22.85 13.30
CA LYS A 303 12.46 -23.21 14.68
C LYS A 303 11.26 -23.31 15.63
N SER A 304 10.15 -22.71 15.28
CA SER A 304 8.96 -22.65 16.12
C SER A 304 8.21 -23.98 16.12
N ALA A 305 7.66 -24.38 17.28
CA ALA A 305 6.78 -25.54 17.39
C ALA A 305 5.53 -25.46 16.50
N ALA A 306 5.06 -24.24 16.21
CA ALA A 306 3.94 -24.00 15.31
C ALA A 306 4.31 -24.08 13.80
N ALA A 307 5.53 -24.46 13.45
CA ALA A 307 6.01 -24.54 12.06
C ALA A 307 5.19 -25.49 11.17
N THR A 308 4.61 -26.54 11.77
CA THR A 308 3.81 -27.57 11.09
C THR A 308 2.35 -27.16 10.86
N GLU A 309 1.91 -26.04 11.41
CA GLU A 309 0.55 -25.54 11.22
C GLU A 309 0.25 -25.26 9.75
N THR A 310 -0.96 -25.59 9.35
CA THR A 310 -1.45 -25.28 7.99
C THR A 310 -1.81 -23.80 7.87
N GLY A 311 -1.67 -23.24 6.65
CA GLY A 311 -1.99 -21.85 6.36
C GLY A 311 -0.85 -21.10 5.68
N GLY A 312 -1.08 -19.83 5.41
CA GLY A 312 -0.12 -18.95 4.75
C GLY A 312 0.95 -18.45 5.73
N LEU A 313 2.22 -18.70 5.39
CA LEU A 313 3.40 -18.22 6.10
C LEU A 313 3.79 -16.83 5.59
N SER A 314 4.07 -15.92 6.50
CA SER A 314 4.57 -14.56 6.26
C SER A 314 5.75 -14.23 7.18
N GLY A 315 6.38 -13.09 6.97
CA GLY A 315 7.54 -12.65 7.74
C GLY A 315 8.87 -13.05 7.11
N ARG A 316 9.94 -13.06 7.90
CA ARG A 316 11.32 -13.26 7.42
C ARG A 316 11.50 -14.44 6.45
N PRO A 317 10.92 -15.62 6.67
CA PRO A 317 11.10 -16.77 5.76
C PRO A 317 10.56 -16.56 4.35
N LEU A 318 9.60 -15.64 4.17
CA LEU A 318 9.01 -15.35 2.85
C LEU A 318 9.90 -14.42 2.00
N HIS A 319 10.83 -13.68 2.60
CA HIS A 319 11.57 -12.58 1.97
C HIS A 319 12.23 -12.97 0.64
N SER A 320 13.04 -14.02 0.65
CA SER A 320 13.81 -14.44 -0.54
C SER A 320 12.90 -14.81 -1.72
N ARG A 321 11.76 -15.48 -1.43
CA ARG A 321 10.77 -15.81 -2.46
C ARG A 321 10.07 -14.57 -3.01
N SER A 322 9.70 -13.61 -2.15
CA SER A 322 9.11 -12.35 -2.59
C SER A 322 10.05 -11.57 -3.51
N VAL A 323 11.34 -11.49 -3.18
CA VAL A 323 12.37 -10.88 -4.03
C VAL A 323 12.47 -11.56 -5.39
N ALA A 324 12.49 -12.90 -5.42
CA ALA A 324 12.56 -13.67 -6.67
C ALA A 324 11.33 -13.41 -7.56
N VAL A 325 10.13 -13.47 -6.99
CA VAL A 325 8.87 -13.21 -7.72
C VAL A 325 8.85 -11.77 -8.27
N LEU A 326 9.27 -10.79 -7.48
CA LEU A 326 9.30 -9.39 -7.92
C LEU A 326 10.27 -9.17 -9.08
N ARG A 327 11.45 -9.77 -9.06
CA ARG A 327 12.41 -9.70 -10.18
C ARG A 327 11.82 -10.30 -11.47
N SER A 328 11.19 -11.47 -11.36
CA SER A 328 10.55 -12.12 -12.49
C SER A 328 9.39 -11.29 -13.04
N LEU A 329 8.54 -10.74 -12.17
CA LEU A 329 7.45 -9.84 -12.57
C LEU A 329 7.99 -8.59 -13.26
N ARG A 330 8.99 -7.90 -12.67
CA ARG A 330 9.56 -6.69 -13.24
C ARG A 330 10.17 -6.94 -14.62
N ALA A 331 10.84 -8.07 -14.80
CA ALA A 331 11.35 -8.47 -16.10
C ALA A 331 10.22 -8.74 -17.14
N ALA A 332 9.09 -9.26 -16.68
CA ALA A 332 7.95 -9.57 -17.56
C ALA A 332 7.11 -8.35 -17.93
N VAL A 333 6.87 -7.43 -16.97
CA VAL A 333 5.98 -6.29 -17.18
C VAL A 333 6.71 -5.03 -17.69
N GLY A 334 8.05 -5.01 -17.62
CA GLY A 334 8.85 -3.82 -17.98
C GLY A 334 8.95 -2.78 -16.86
N PRO A 335 9.71 -1.69 -17.06
CA PRO A 335 10.04 -0.72 -16.01
C PRO A 335 8.85 0.13 -15.55
N ASP A 336 7.90 0.42 -16.42
CA ASP A 336 6.85 1.42 -16.19
C ASP A 336 5.55 0.84 -15.60
N PHE A 337 5.41 -0.48 -15.53
CA PHE A 337 4.20 -1.10 -14.98
C PHE A 337 4.25 -1.11 -13.45
N PRO A 338 3.25 -0.54 -12.75
CA PRO A 338 3.26 -0.38 -11.30
C PRO A 338 3.30 -1.69 -10.53
N ILE A 339 4.22 -1.80 -9.57
CA ILE A 339 4.32 -2.96 -8.67
C ILE A 339 4.41 -2.49 -7.21
N ILE A 340 3.50 -2.98 -6.37
CA ILE A 340 3.57 -2.85 -4.92
C ILE A 340 4.20 -4.13 -4.36
N GLY A 341 5.38 -4.01 -3.76
CA GLY A 341 6.12 -5.13 -3.18
C GLY A 341 5.70 -5.39 -1.73
N VAL A 342 5.38 -6.64 -1.41
CA VAL A 342 5.05 -7.06 -0.05
C VAL A 342 5.53 -8.49 0.22
N GLY A 343 6.02 -8.75 1.43
CA GLY A 343 6.43 -10.07 1.89
C GLY A 343 7.86 -10.08 2.44
N GLY A 344 7.98 -10.41 3.74
CA GLY A 344 9.26 -10.59 4.39
C GLY A 344 10.04 -9.32 4.72
N ILE A 345 9.42 -8.14 4.67
CA ILE A 345 10.05 -6.89 5.11
C ILE A 345 9.97 -6.84 6.64
N VAL A 346 11.05 -7.20 7.31
CA VAL A 346 11.18 -7.18 8.78
C VAL A 346 12.32 -6.26 9.25
N THR A 347 13.18 -5.81 8.31
CA THR A 347 14.22 -4.79 8.51
C THR A 347 14.22 -3.80 7.34
N ALA A 348 14.95 -2.71 7.49
CA ALA A 348 15.13 -1.71 6.44
C ALA A 348 15.82 -2.27 5.19
N GLU A 349 16.83 -3.14 5.36
CA GLU A 349 17.55 -3.81 4.27
C GLU A 349 16.62 -4.73 3.47
N ASN A 350 15.66 -5.39 4.15
CA ASN A 350 14.63 -6.15 3.45
C ASN A 350 13.76 -5.24 2.56
N GLY A 351 13.43 -4.04 3.05
CA GLY A 351 12.73 -3.03 2.26
C GLY A 351 13.53 -2.61 1.02
N ALA A 352 14.83 -2.32 1.21
CA ALA A 352 15.74 -1.98 0.13
C ALA A 352 15.84 -3.11 -0.91
N ALA A 353 15.92 -4.37 -0.48
CA ALA A 353 15.98 -5.52 -1.38
C ALA A 353 14.68 -5.68 -2.21
N ILE A 354 13.51 -5.49 -1.61
CA ILE A 354 12.22 -5.50 -2.30
C ILE A 354 12.14 -4.35 -3.32
N ARG A 355 12.60 -3.14 -2.94
CA ARG A 355 12.68 -1.99 -3.85
C ARG A 355 13.64 -2.26 -5.03
N GLY A 356 14.83 -2.78 -4.73
CA GLY A 356 15.84 -3.16 -5.73
C GLY A 356 15.42 -4.33 -6.63
N ALA A 357 14.46 -5.15 -6.19
CA ALA A 357 13.85 -6.19 -7.01
C ALA A 357 12.82 -5.65 -8.01
N GLY A 358 12.51 -4.35 -7.97
CA GLY A 358 11.65 -3.68 -8.93
C GLY A 358 10.28 -3.25 -8.40
N ALA A 359 10.05 -3.27 -7.08
CA ALA A 359 8.83 -2.69 -6.51
C ALA A 359 8.88 -1.16 -6.54
N ASP A 360 7.78 -0.50 -6.89
CA ASP A 360 7.64 0.96 -6.87
C ASP A 360 7.22 1.46 -5.49
N LEU A 361 6.33 0.73 -4.84
CA LEU A 361 5.84 0.94 -3.48
C LEU A 361 6.03 -0.33 -2.65
N LEU A 362 6.03 -0.20 -1.33
CA LEU A 362 6.22 -1.31 -0.40
C LEU A 362 5.09 -1.39 0.62
N GLN A 363 4.72 -2.60 1.03
CA GLN A 363 3.75 -2.80 2.11
C GLN A 363 4.35 -3.60 3.26
N LEU A 364 4.10 -3.14 4.49
CA LEU A 364 4.49 -3.82 5.72
C LEU A 364 3.31 -4.57 6.34
N TYR A 365 3.56 -5.72 6.94
CA TYR A 365 2.61 -6.45 7.79
C TYR A 365 3.33 -7.10 8.97
N THR A 366 3.96 -8.26 8.78
CA THR A 366 4.62 -9.04 9.84
C THR A 366 5.77 -8.28 10.48
N GLY A 367 6.54 -7.52 9.70
CA GLY A 367 7.60 -6.67 10.23
C GLY A 367 7.09 -5.61 11.20
N LEU A 368 5.92 -5.02 10.95
CA LEU A 368 5.30 -4.09 11.89
C LEU A 368 4.99 -4.74 13.24
N ILE A 369 4.60 -6.02 13.25
CA ILE A 369 4.32 -6.77 14.48
C ILE A 369 5.61 -7.03 15.27
N TYR A 370 6.70 -7.42 14.58
CA TYR A 370 7.97 -7.77 15.21
C TYR A 370 8.86 -6.58 15.52
N SER A 371 9.01 -5.64 14.59
CA SER A 371 9.91 -4.49 14.72
C SER A 371 9.19 -3.24 15.23
N GLY A 372 7.85 -3.21 15.14
CA GLY A 372 7.04 -2.08 15.60
C GLY A 372 7.04 -0.92 14.60
N PRO A 373 6.43 0.23 14.99
CA PRO A 373 6.27 1.39 14.09
C PRO A 373 7.58 2.05 13.63
N ALA A 374 8.68 1.86 14.37
CA ALA A 374 9.99 2.38 13.98
C ALA A 374 10.43 1.88 12.60
N LEU A 375 10.06 0.64 12.26
CA LEU A 375 10.36 0.04 10.95
C LEU A 375 9.87 0.88 9.77
N ILE A 376 8.75 1.59 9.92
CA ILE A 376 8.22 2.45 8.85
C ILE A 376 9.25 3.50 8.47
N ARG A 377 9.81 4.20 9.48
CA ARG A 377 10.81 5.24 9.28
C ARG A 377 12.13 4.65 8.77
N GLU A 378 12.58 3.56 9.35
CA GLU A 378 13.81 2.88 8.96
C GLU A 378 13.79 2.46 7.49
N VAL A 379 12.65 1.91 7.01
CA VAL A 379 12.46 1.56 5.60
C VAL A 379 12.40 2.81 4.73
N LEU A 380 11.67 3.85 5.15
CA LEU A 380 11.56 5.12 4.40
C LEU A 380 12.92 5.78 4.18
N ASP A 381 13.79 5.75 5.18
CA ASP A 381 15.12 6.40 5.09
C ASP A 381 16.04 5.72 4.05
N ILE A 382 15.80 4.44 3.75
CA ILE A 382 16.58 3.67 2.75
C ILE A 382 15.96 3.72 1.34
N VAL A 383 14.62 3.78 1.21
CA VAL A 383 13.91 3.61 -0.08
C VAL A 383 13.44 4.92 -0.72
N ARG A 384 13.93 6.04 -0.25
CA ARG A 384 13.60 7.40 -0.74
C ARG A 384 13.72 7.54 -2.25
#